data_b3c4ef107ef04b76c9ca62af761f8631
#
_entry.id   b3c4ef107ef04b76c9ca62af761f8631
#
_cell.length_a   1.000
_cell.length_b   1.000
_cell.length_c   1.000
_cell.angle_alpha   90.00
_cell.angle_beta   90.00
_cell.angle_gamma   90.00
#
_symmetry.space_group_name_H-M   'P 1'
#
loop_
_entity.id
_entity.type
_entity.pdbx_description
1 polymer ?
#
loop_
_entity_poly.entity_id
_entity_poly.type
_entity_poly.pdbx_seq_one_letter_code
_entity_poly.pdbx_strand_id
1 'polypeptide(L)'
;MSYPPERIVCLTEETVETLYLLGEQQRIVGVSGYAVRPPEVRRDKPRVSAFVSADVPKIMALRPDLVLTFSDLQADIVRDLVKSGIAVHAFNQRDIAGILAMIRMLGALVGCPDRASALADSLARRLDDARETTVGARRRPRVYFEEWDEPMICGIRWVSELIDIAGGIDVFADRARAPAATGRILAADDVIAAAPDVIVGSWCGKKFVPARVAARPGFAGVPAVQRQALYEIKSPIILQPGPAALTDGLDRLRTIIATCH
;
A
#
# COMPACT_ATOMS: atom_id res chain seq x y z
N MET A 1 3.24 -8.56 30.31
CA MET A 1 3.64 -8.04 28.99
C MET A 1 5.12 -7.74 29.06
N SER A 2 5.94 -8.37 28.22
CA SER A 2 7.38 -8.05 28.09
C SER A 2 7.57 -6.86 27.14
N TYR A 3 8.61 -6.08 27.34
CA TYR A 3 9.04 -5.05 26.40
C TYR A 3 10.54 -5.23 26.13
N PRO A 4 10.96 -5.23 24.87
CA PRO A 4 10.15 -5.18 23.64
C PRO A 4 9.28 -6.45 23.46
N PRO A 5 8.17 -6.37 22.67
CA PRO A 5 7.29 -7.52 22.45
C PRO A 5 8.03 -8.64 21.70
N GLU A 6 7.82 -9.90 22.12
CA GLU A 6 8.49 -11.07 21.57
C GLU A 6 7.58 -11.92 20.68
N ARG A 7 6.26 -11.77 20.80
CA ARG A 7 5.25 -12.56 20.10
C ARG A 7 4.24 -11.64 19.40
N ILE A 8 4.53 -11.30 18.16
CA ILE A 8 3.77 -10.30 17.41
C ILE A 8 2.89 -11.00 16.37
N VAL A 9 1.61 -10.62 16.32
CA VAL A 9 0.72 -10.95 15.22
C VAL A 9 0.54 -9.72 14.34
N CYS A 10 0.78 -9.87 13.03
CA CYS A 10 0.65 -8.81 12.04
C CYS A 10 -0.59 -9.07 11.17
N LEU A 11 -1.63 -8.26 11.32
CA LEU A 11 -2.87 -8.39 10.55
C LEU A 11 -2.83 -7.67 9.20
N THR A 12 -1.67 -7.11 8.84
CA THR A 12 -1.42 -6.42 7.56
C THR A 12 0.01 -6.70 7.07
N GLU A 13 0.22 -6.51 5.76
CA GLU A 13 1.45 -6.93 5.08
C GLU A 13 2.63 -6.00 5.34
N GLU A 14 2.40 -4.68 5.43
CA GLU A 14 3.46 -3.67 5.56
C GLU A 14 4.25 -3.83 6.85
N THR A 15 3.58 -4.24 7.94
CA THR A 15 4.24 -4.51 9.21
C THR A 15 5.07 -5.79 9.16
N VAL A 16 4.62 -6.81 8.42
CA VAL A 16 5.36 -8.04 8.18
C VAL A 16 6.65 -7.73 7.42
N GLU A 17 6.54 -7.09 6.25
CA GLU A 17 7.71 -6.76 5.43
C GLU A 17 8.71 -5.89 6.20
N THR A 18 8.22 -4.90 6.96
CA THR A 18 9.08 -4.04 7.78
C THR A 18 9.85 -4.84 8.84
N LEU A 19 9.20 -5.75 9.56
CA LEU A 19 9.88 -6.60 10.56
C LEU A 19 10.93 -7.52 9.93
N TYR A 20 10.67 -8.05 8.73
CA TYR A 20 11.68 -8.83 8.00
C TYR A 20 12.89 -7.97 7.61
N LEU A 21 12.66 -6.75 7.09
CA LEU A 21 13.73 -5.82 6.73
C LEU A 21 14.54 -5.35 7.96
N LEU A 22 13.93 -5.31 9.14
CA LEU A 22 14.58 -5.01 10.40
C LEU A 22 15.30 -6.22 11.02
N GLY A 23 15.18 -7.43 10.45
CA GLY A 23 15.76 -8.65 11.01
C GLY A 23 15.03 -9.17 12.26
N GLU A 24 13.76 -8.75 12.46
CA GLU A 24 12.93 -9.10 13.63
C GLU A 24 11.82 -10.12 13.31
N GLN A 25 11.92 -10.82 12.16
CA GLN A 25 10.92 -11.79 11.69
C GLN A 25 10.67 -12.97 12.65
N GLN A 26 11.61 -13.30 13.54
CA GLN A 26 11.43 -14.33 14.56
C GLN A 26 10.34 -13.98 15.58
N ARG A 27 10.06 -12.69 15.80
CA ARG A 27 8.99 -12.23 16.70
C ARG A 27 7.61 -12.46 16.10
N ILE A 28 7.49 -12.61 14.77
CA ILE A 28 6.20 -12.81 14.11
C ILE A 28 5.70 -14.23 14.38
N VAL A 29 4.58 -14.34 15.08
CA VAL A 29 3.93 -15.63 15.41
C VAL A 29 2.65 -15.87 14.61
N GLY A 30 2.11 -14.87 13.90
CA GLY A 30 0.95 -15.00 13.04
C GLY A 30 0.84 -13.82 12.08
N VAL A 31 0.24 -14.05 10.89
CA VAL A 31 0.14 -13.04 9.85
C VAL A 31 -1.23 -13.03 9.17
N SER A 32 -1.54 -11.95 8.48
CA SER A 32 -2.65 -11.89 7.52
C SER A 32 -2.46 -12.92 6.39
N GLY A 33 -3.55 -13.47 5.89
CA GLY A 33 -3.55 -14.35 4.72
C GLY A 33 -3.06 -13.66 3.44
N TYR A 34 -3.04 -12.33 3.44
CA TYR A 34 -2.54 -11.51 2.33
C TYR A 34 -1.03 -11.20 2.43
N ALA A 35 -0.39 -11.49 3.55
CA ALA A 35 1.05 -11.31 3.69
C ALA A 35 1.80 -12.23 2.71
N VAL A 36 2.42 -11.64 1.70
CA VAL A 36 3.13 -12.34 0.61
C VAL A 36 4.56 -11.86 0.44
N ARG A 37 4.97 -10.87 1.21
CA ARG A 37 6.31 -10.28 1.18
C ARG A 37 6.94 -10.32 2.59
N PRO A 38 8.19 -10.83 2.67
CA PRO A 38 8.89 -11.54 1.61
C PRO A 38 8.24 -12.92 1.32
N PRO A 39 8.56 -13.61 0.20
CA PRO A 39 7.85 -14.83 -0.23
C PRO A 39 7.83 -15.96 0.79
N GLU A 40 8.88 -16.09 1.60
CA GLU A 40 9.01 -17.11 2.65
C GLU A 40 7.96 -17.01 3.76
N VAL A 41 7.37 -15.83 3.98
CA VAL A 41 6.33 -15.63 5.01
C VAL A 41 5.15 -16.60 4.83
N ARG A 42 4.83 -16.93 3.58
CA ARG A 42 3.70 -17.84 3.26
C ARG A 42 3.91 -19.26 3.79
N ARG A 43 5.16 -19.71 3.85
CA ARG A 43 5.56 -21.02 4.36
C ARG A 43 5.79 -21.01 5.86
N ASP A 44 6.39 -19.92 6.35
CA ASP A 44 7.01 -19.89 7.67
C ASP A 44 6.06 -19.38 8.76
N LYS A 45 4.97 -18.71 8.39
CA LYS A 45 4.07 -18.07 9.38
C LYS A 45 2.63 -18.51 9.22
N PRO A 46 1.93 -18.87 10.33
CA PRO A 46 0.51 -19.24 10.32
C PRO A 46 -0.37 -18.03 9.96
N ARG A 47 -1.38 -18.27 9.12
CA ARG A 47 -2.37 -17.27 8.75
C ARG A 47 -3.50 -17.24 9.75
N VAL A 48 -3.83 -16.04 10.26
CA VAL A 48 -4.82 -15.84 11.33
C VAL A 48 -5.93 -14.86 10.96
N SER A 49 -5.84 -14.20 9.81
CA SER A 49 -6.86 -13.23 9.37
C SER A 49 -6.93 -13.13 7.85
N ALA A 50 -8.06 -12.63 7.34
CA ALA A 50 -8.12 -11.89 6.10
C ALA A 50 -7.97 -10.38 6.39
N PHE A 51 -8.24 -9.49 5.42
CA PHE A 51 -8.05 -8.05 5.64
C PHE A 51 -9.10 -7.46 6.60
N VAL A 52 -10.38 -7.80 6.41
CA VAL A 52 -11.52 -7.27 7.21
C VAL A 52 -12.08 -8.28 8.20
N SER A 53 -11.45 -9.42 8.40
CA SER A 53 -11.88 -10.45 9.34
C SER A 53 -10.68 -11.14 9.99
N ALA A 54 -10.79 -11.48 11.26
CA ALA A 54 -9.75 -12.16 12.03
C ALA A 54 -10.34 -13.33 12.81
N ASP A 55 -9.57 -14.42 12.91
CA ASP A 55 -9.86 -15.55 13.77
C ASP A 55 -9.28 -15.26 15.16
N VAL A 56 -10.05 -14.55 16.00
CA VAL A 56 -9.61 -14.14 17.34
C VAL A 56 -9.21 -15.35 18.19
N PRO A 57 -9.95 -16.47 18.25
CA PRO A 57 -9.52 -17.67 18.95
C PRO A 57 -8.15 -18.19 18.49
N LYS A 58 -7.91 -18.21 17.18
CA LYS A 58 -6.62 -18.63 16.61
C LYS A 58 -5.49 -17.67 16.97
N ILE A 59 -5.77 -16.37 16.97
CA ILE A 59 -4.81 -15.35 17.44
C ILE A 59 -4.47 -15.58 18.91
N MET A 60 -5.48 -15.78 19.77
CA MET A 60 -5.30 -16.03 21.19
C MET A 60 -4.46 -17.30 21.45
N ALA A 61 -4.68 -18.36 20.67
CA ALA A 61 -3.90 -19.61 20.79
C ALA A 61 -2.41 -19.41 20.53
N LEU A 62 -2.03 -18.41 19.75
CA LEU A 62 -0.64 -18.02 19.51
C LEU A 62 -0.02 -17.25 20.69
N ARG A 63 -0.81 -16.86 21.69
CA ARG A 63 -0.40 -16.10 22.88
C ARG A 63 0.45 -14.87 22.51
N PRO A 64 -0.05 -13.96 21.65
CA PRO A 64 0.68 -12.76 21.29
C PRO A 64 0.76 -11.81 22.48
N ASP A 65 1.86 -11.06 22.55
CA ASP A 65 2.01 -9.92 23.45
C ASP A 65 1.74 -8.58 22.76
N LEU A 66 1.68 -8.58 21.42
CA LEU A 66 1.29 -7.43 20.61
C LEU A 66 0.58 -7.89 19.31
N VAL A 67 -0.49 -7.20 18.94
CA VAL A 67 -1.12 -7.33 17.62
C VAL A 67 -1.00 -6.00 16.88
N LEU A 68 -0.52 -6.06 15.63
CA LEU A 68 -0.41 -4.91 14.73
C LEU A 68 -1.55 -4.94 13.72
N THR A 69 -2.25 -3.82 13.57
CA THR A 69 -3.41 -3.64 12.70
C THR A 69 -3.26 -2.38 11.86
N PHE A 70 -4.15 -2.18 10.88
CA PHE A 70 -4.14 -1.01 10.03
C PHE A 70 -5.56 -0.53 9.72
N SER A 71 -5.76 0.80 9.82
CA SER A 71 -6.94 1.55 9.41
C SER A 71 -8.26 1.27 10.15
N ASP A 72 -9.21 2.11 9.84
CA ASP A 72 -10.62 2.04 10.28
C ASP A 72 -11.32 0.73 9.85
N LEU A 73 -10.89 0.12 8.75
CA LEU A 73 -11.45 -1.14 8.27
C LEU A 73 -11.22 -2.31 9.23
N GLN A 74 -10.24 -2.21 10.15
CA GLN A 74 -9.98 -3.20 11.18
C GLN A 74 -10.44 -2.76 12.58
N ALA A 75 -11.22 -1.67 12.72
CA ALA A 75 -11.65 -1.13 14.00
C ALA A 75 -12.42 -2.15 14.85
N ASP A 76 -13.30 -2.95 14.25
CA ASP A 76 -14.04 -3.99 14.96
C ASP A 76 -13.12 -5.11 15.46
N ILE A 77 -12.13 -5.50 14.66
CA ILE A 77 -11.10 -6.48 15.06
C ILE A 77 -10.29 -5.94 16.26
N VAL A 78 -9.89 -4.68 16.21
CA VAL A 78 -9.17 -3.99 17.29
C VAL A 78 -10.00 -4.04 18.59
N ARG A 79 -11.28 -3.67 18.50
CA ARG A 79 -12.20 -3.71 19.64
C ARG A 79 -12.26 -5.11 20.28
N ASP A 80 -12.37 -6.16 19.45
CA ASP A 80 -12.54 -7.53 19.94
C ASP A 80 -11.23 -8.07 20.54
N LEU A 81 -10.09 -7.71 19.99
CA LEU A 81 -8.76 -8.04 20.54
C LEU A 81 -8.52 -7.35 21.89
N VAL A 82 -8.84 -6.06 22.00
CA VAL A 82 -8.70 -5.31 23.26
C VAL A 82 -9.62 -5.90 24.34
N LYS A 83 -10.87 -6.26 24.01
CA LYS A 83 -11.79 -6.96 24.95
C LYS A 83 -11.23 -8.32 25.40
N SER A 84 -10.42 -8.96 24.57
CA SER A 84 -9.74 -10.23 24.89
C SER A 84 -8.44 -10.04 25.70
N GLY A 85 -8.12 -8.80 26.09
CA GLY A 85 -6.95 -8.49 26.92
C GLY A 85 -5.61 -8.41 26.15
N ILE A 86 -5.64 -8.32 24.83
CA ILE A 86 -4.43 -8.21 24.00
C ILE A 86 -4.07 -6.73 23.80
N ALA A 87 -2.77 -6.41 23.86
CA ALA A 87 -2.27 -5.12 23.42
C ALA A 87 -2.34 -5.02 21.89
N VAL A 88 -2.86 -3.92 21.39
CA VAL A 88 -3.01 -3.66 19.96
C VAL A 88 -2.37 -2.30 19.62
N HIS A 89 -1.62 -2.25 18.54
CA HIS A 89 -1.23 -1.00 17.92
C HIS A 89 -1.85 -0.92 16.53
N ALA A 90 -2.71 0.09 16.33
CA ALA A 90 -3.37 0.35 15.06
C ALA A 90 -2.62 1.45 14.30
N PHE A 91 -1.97 1.08 13.22
CA PHE A 91 -1.38 2.03 12.29
C PHE A 91 -2.46 2.64 11.37
N ASN A 92 -2.24 3.88 10.90
CA ASN A 92 -3.19 4.54 10.01
C ASN A 92 -2.51 5.56 9.08
N GLN A 93 -1.32 5.23 8.59
CA GLN A 93 -0.57 6.07 7.65
C GLN A 93 -1.29 6.17 6.30
N ARG A 94 -1.33 7.36 5.72
CA ARG A 94 -2.04 7.63 4.46
C ARG A 94 -1.15 8.28 3.41
N ASP A 95 0.09 8.66 3.76
CA ASP A 95 1.06 9.32 2.91
C ASP A 95 2.47 8.75 3.12
N ILE A 96 3.41 9.17 2.29
CA ILE A 96 4.80 8.70 2.34
C ILE A 96 5.47 9.06 3.68
N ALA A 97 5.22 10.25 4.19
CA ALA A 97 5.77 10.66 5.48
C ALA A 97 5.27 9.74 6.61
N GLY A 98 3.99 9.39 6.60
CA GLY A 98 3.39 8.42 7.53
C GLY A 98 3.98 7.02 7.39
N ILE A 99 4.29 6.55 6.17
CA ILE A 99 4.96 5.25 5.96
C ILE A 99 6.35 5.25 6.60
N LEU A 100 7.14 6.30 6.39
CA LEU A 100 8.46 6.44 7.01
C LEU A 100 8.37 6.53 8.54
N ALA A 101 7.36 7.24 9.07
CA ALA A 101 7.09 7.32 10.50
C ALA A 101 6.68 5.95 11.09
N MET A 102 5.83 5.18 10.38
CA MET A 102 5.43 3.82 10.77
C MET A 102 6.65 2.92 10.92
N ILE A 103 7.60 2.95 9.97
CA ILE A 103 8.82 2.14 10.02
C ILE A 103 9.63 2.47 11.29
N ARG A 104 9.83 3.76 11.59
CA ARG A 104 10.57 4.20 12.78
C ARG A 104 9.85 3.81 14.07
N MET A 105 8.52 3.99 14.12
CA MET A 105 7.72 3.63 15.28
C MET A 105 7.72 2.13 15.52
N LEU A 106 7.58 1.32 14.48
CA LEU A 106 7.63 -0.15 14.60
C LEU A 106 9.00 -0.61 15.11
N GLY A 107 10.10 -0.02 14.60
CA GLY A 107 11.43 -0.30 15.10
C GLY A 107 11.61 0.04 16.58
N ALA A 108 11.05 1.17 17.03
CA ALA A 108 11.06 1.55 18.44
C ALA A 108 10.25 0.55 19.30
N LEU A 109 9.10 0.11 18.83
CA LEU A 109 8.26 -0.89 19.51
C LEU A 109 9.00 -2.22 19.71
N VAL A 110 9.81 -2.64 18.74
CA VAL A 110 10.54 -3.93 18.82
C VAL A 110 11.98 -3.79 19.32
N GLY A 111 12.39 -2.61 19.80
CA GLY A 111 13.68 -2.37 20.43
C GLY A 111 14.85 -2.22 19.45
N CYS A 112 14.61 -1.87 18.19
CA CYS A 112 15.66 -1.61 17.19
C CYS A 112 15.51 -0.24 16.47
N PRO A 113 15.42 0.88 17.23
CA PRO A 113 15.15 2.21 16.66
C PRO A 113 16.22 2.66 15.66
N ASP A 114 17.49 2.35 15.88
CA ASP A 114 18.57 2.79 14.99
C ASP A 114 18.48 2.10 13.62
N ARG A 115 18.20 0.79 13.60
CA ARG A 115 18.00 0.04 12.33
C ARG A 115 16.78 0.56 11.57
N ALA A 116 15.72 0.86 12.28
CA ALA A 116 14.49 1.41 11.67
C ALA A 116 14.70 2.82 11.13
N SER A 117 15.45 3.67 11.84
CA SER A 117 15.83 4.99 11.36
C SER A 117 16.68 4.90 10.10
N ALA A 118 17.71 4.03 10.11
CA ALA A 118 18.56 3.81 8.95
C ALA A 118 17.78 3.31 7.72
N LEU A 119 16.82 2.39 7.92
CA LEU A 119 15.93 1.90 6.85
C LEU A 119 15.06 3.03 6.31
N ALA A 120 14.39 3.78 7.19
CA ALA A 120 13.52 4.89 6.77
C ALA A 120 14.30 5.99 6.05
N ASP A 121 15.51 6.34 6.51
CA ASP A 121 16.37 7.33 5.86
C ASP A 121 16.89 6.84 4.50
N SER A 122 17.18 5.55 4.36
CA SER A 122 17.53 4.96 3.06
C SER A 122 16.39 5.04 2.06
N LEU A 123 15.16 4.74 2.49
CA LEU A 123 13.95 4.87 1.67
C LEU A 123 13.67 6.33 1.30
N ALA A 124 13.85 7.27 2.23
CA ALA A 124 13.68 8.69 1.96
C ALA A 124 14.67 9.18 0.89
N ARG A 125 15.96 8.84 1.01
CA ARG A 125 16.97 9.16 -0.02
C ARG A 125 16.59 8.58 -1.38
N ARG A 126 16.14 7.34 -1.44
CA ARG A 126 15.69 6.72 -2.69
C ARG A 126 14.57 7.53 -3.38
N LEU A 127 13.63 8.05 -2.59
CA LEU A 127 12.55 8.90 -3.11
C LEU A 127 13.08 10.25 -3.64
N ASP A 128 14.03 10.85 -2.93
CA ASP A 128 14.65 12.10 -3.32
C ASP A 128 15.47 11.92 -4.61
N ASP A 129 16.30 10.89 -4.69
CA ASP A 129 17.05 10.53 -5.90
C ASP A 129 16.10 10.31 -7.10
N ALA A 130 14.98 9.63 -6.87
CA ALA A 130 13.99 9.41 -7.92
C ALA A 130 13.36 10.73 -8.39
N ARG A 131 13.03 11.63 -7.47
CA ARG A 131 12.47 12.97 -7.78
C ARG A 131 13.47 13.81 -8.59
N GLU A 132 14.74 13.80 -8.23
CA GLU A 132 15.78 14.54 -8.95
C GLU A 132 15.89 14.12 -10.40
N THR A 133 15.73 12.83 -10.70
CA THR A 133 15.78 12.33 -12.11
C THR A 133 14.60 12.81 -12.96
N THR A 134 13.52 13.32 -12.35
CA THR A 134 12.33 13.79 -13.07
C THR A 134 12.27 15.32 -13.17
N VAL A 135 13.18 16.04 -12.51
CA VAL A 135 13.30 17.50 -12.61
C VAL A 135 13.67 17.90 -14.03
N GLY A 136 12.91 18.81 -14.61
CA GLY A 136 13.14 19.30 -15.98
C GLY A 136 12.60 18.38 -17.10
N ALA A 137 11.85 17.34 -16.77
CA ALA A 137 11.16 16.51 -17.77
C ALA A 137 10.25 17.40 -18.64
N ARG A 138 10.44 17.35 -19.98
CA ARG A 138 9.67 18.17 -20.94
C ARG A 138 8.17 17.87 -20.93
N ARG A 139 7.79 16.67 -20.53
CA ARG A 139 6.40 16.22 -20.44
C ARG A 139 6.24 15.35 -19.21
N ARG A 140 5.14 15.55 -18.50
CA ARG A 140 4.69 14.70 -17.39
C ARG A 140 3.36 14.06 -17.80
N PRO A 141 3.32 12.72 -18.01
CA PRO A 141 2.09 12.05 -18.40
C PRO A 141 1.00 12.19 -17.33
N ARG A 142 -0.24 12.33 -17.78
CA ARG A 142 -1.44 12.33 -16.95
C ARG A 142 -1.80 10.89 -16.57
N VAL A 143 -1.75 10.55 -15.30
CA VAL A 143 -1.93 9.18 -14.79
C VAL A 143 -3.25 9.10 -14.04
N TYR A 144 -4.09 8.15 -14.42
CA TYR A 144 -5.19 7.67 -13.60
C TYR A 144 -4.76 6.37 -12.92
N PHE A 145 -4.69 6.37 -11.59
CA PHE A 145 -4.50 5.14 -10.82
C PHE A 145 -5.85 4.65 -10.30
N GLU A 146 -6.19 3.39 -10.63
CA GLU A 146 -7.44 2.74 -10.24
C GLU A 146 -7.16 1.66 -9.17
N GLU A 147 -7.53 1.96 -7.93
CA GLU A 147 -7.38 1.05 -6.77
C GLU A 147 -8.44 -0.05 -6.77
N TRP A 148 -9.62 0.25 -7.32
CA TRP A 148 -10.76 -0.67 -7.43
C TRP A 148 -11.65 -0.29 -8.61
N ASP A 149 -12.31 -1.29 -9.21
CA ASP A 149 -13.04 -1.11 -10.46
C ASP A 149 -14.56 -0.89 -10.30
N GLU A 150 -15.18 -1.36 -9.22
CA GLU A 150 -16.65 -1.32 -9.05
C GLU A 150 -17.04 -1.22 -7.57
N PRO A 151 -17.37 0.01 -7.08
CA PRO A 151 -17.27 1.28 -7.83
C PRO A 151 -15.82 1.63 -8.19
N MET A 152 -15.63 2.47 -9.22
CA MET A 152 -14.28 2.96 -9.55
C MET A 152 -13.75 3.82 -8.41
N ILE A 153 -12.57 3.46 -7.87
CA ILE A 153 -11.93 4.17 -6.77
C ILE A 153 -10.54 4.58 -7.23
N CYS A 154 -10.22 5.88 -7.19
CA CYS A 154 -8.88 6.35 -7.50
C CYS A 154 -7.88 6.04 -6.38
N GLY A 155 -6.60 6.19 -6.70
CA GLY A 155 -5.49 5.90 -5.79
C GLY A 155 -5.55 6.68 -4.49
N ILE A 156 -4.99 6.11 -3.45
CA ILE A 156 -4.80 6.73 -2.15
C ILE A 156 -3.59 7.67 -2.16
N ARG A 157 -3.48 8.55 -1.17
CA ARG A 157 -2.53 9.67 -1.17
C ARG A 157 -1.07 9.25 -1.37
N TRP A 158 -0.57 8.19 -0.72
CA TRP A 158 0.83 7.77 -0.95
C TRP A 158 1.07 7.34 -2.41
N VAL A 159 0.06 6.75 -3.10
CA VAL A 159 0.17 6.38 -4.51
C VAL A 159 0.22 7.64 -5.39
N SER A 160 -0.61 8.64 -5.08
CA SER A 160 -0.60 9.94 -5.76
C SER A 160 0.76 10.64 -5.60
N GLU A 161 1.34 10.62 -4.39
CA GLU A 161 2.68 11.15 -4.11
C GLU A 161 3.77 10.38 -4.88
N LEU A 162 3.65 9.05 -4.98
CA LEU A 162 4.59 8.22 -5.77
C LEU A 162 4.49 8.50 -7.27
N ILE A 163 3.29 8.77 -7.80
CA ILE A 163 3.11 9.17 -9.21
C ILE A 163 3.85 10.48 -9.47
N ASP A 164 3.75 11.46 -8.58
CA ASP A 164 4.46 12.74 -8.68
C ASP A 164 5.98 12.53 -8.67
N ILE A 165 6.50 11.75 -7.72
CA ILE A 165 7.92 11.41 -7.62
C ILE A 165 8.41 10.66 -8.87
N ALA A 166 7.57 9.80 -9.44
CA ALA A 166 7.87 9.03 -10.65
C ALA A 166 7.84 9.89 -11.95
N GLY A 167 7.47 11.19 -11.84
CA GLY A 167 7.43 12.12 -12.97
C GLY A 167 6.08 12.19 -13.70
N GLY A 168 5.02 11.58 -13.16
CA GLY A 168 3.66 11.69 -13.67
C GLY A 168 2.86 12.83 -13.01
N ILE A 169 1.62 13.01 -13.47
CA ILE A 169 0.61 13.88 -12.85
C ILE A 169 -0.58 12.98 -12.53
N ASP A 170 -0.86 12.75 -11.24
CA ASP A 170 -2.10 12.10 -10.84
C ASP A 170 -3.28 13.01 -11.15
N VAL A 171 -4.18 12.57 -12.05
CA VAL A 171 -5.34 13.35 -12.46
C VAL A 171 -6.40 13.51 -11.38
N PHE A 172 -6.30 12.72 -10.28
CA PHE A 172 -7.20 12.76 -9.14
C PHE A 172 -6.48 13.03 -7.81
N ALA A 173 -5.35 13.74 -7.84
CA ALA A 173 -4.56 14.04 -6.65
C ALA A 173 -5.37 14.69 -5.50
N ASP A 174 -6.35 15.52 -5.81
CA ASP A 174 -7.23 16.12 -4.78
C ASP A 174 -8.15 15.09 -4.14
N ARG A 175 -8.71 14.16 -4.92
CA ARG A 175 -9.53 13.05 -4.41
C ARG A 175 -8.69 12.07 -3.58
N ALA A 176 -7.44 11.83 -3.97
CA ALA A 176 -6.50 10.94 -3.28
C ALA A 176 -6.24 11.35 -1.81
N ARG A 177 -6.50 12.61 -1.44
CA ARG A 177 -6.38 13.13 -0.06
C ARG A 177 -7.50 12.66 0.86
N ALA A 178 -8.63 12.18 0.32
CA ALA A 178 -9.71 11.67 1.14
C ALA A 178 -9.26 10.40 1.90
N PRO A 179 -9.44 10.35 3.24
CA PRO A 179 -8.94 9.25 4.05
C PRO A 179 -9.68 7.93 3.79
N ALA A 180 -10.97 8.00 3.50
CA ALA A 180 -11.81 6.83 3.22
C ALA A 180 -11.99 6.60 1.72
N ALA A 181 -12.16 5.33 1.33
CA ALA A 181 -12.40 4.93 -0.06
C ALA A 181 -13.66 5.59 -0.66
N THR A 182 -14.69 5.84 0.17
CA THR A 182 -15.93 6.52 -0.24
C THR A 182 -15.70 7.93 -0.80
N GLY A 183 -14.71 8.66 -0.30
CA GLY A 183 -14.35 9.99 -0.80
C GLY A 183 -13.54 9.96 -2.10
N ARG A 184 -13.12 8.76 -2.56
CA ARG A 184 -12.29 8.54 -3.75
C ARG A 184 -13.05 7.83 -4.89
N ILE A 185 -14.36 7.63 -4.71
CA ILE A 185 -15.24 7.05 -5.75
C ILE A 185 -15.37 8.04 -6.91
N LEU A 186 -15.27 7.52 -8.13
CA LEU A 186 -15.36 8.26 -9.39
C LEU A 186 -16.52 7.77 -10.24
N ALA A 187 -17.12 8.69 -11.00
CA ALA A 187 -17.97 8.36 -12.12
C ALA A 187 -17.14 8.14 -13.40
N ALA A 188 -17.70 7.46 -14.40
CA ALA A 188 -17.05 7.27 -15.68
C ALA A 188 -16.69 8.61 -16.35
N ASP A 189 -17.60 9.58 -16.27
CA ASP A 189 -17.43 10.92 -16.85
C ASP A 189 -16.26 11.69 -16.21
N ASP A 190 -15.96 11.47 -14.92
CA ASP A 190 -14.78 12.07 -14.27
C ASP A 190 -13.49 11.62 -14.96
N VAL A 191 -13.37 10.32 -15.26
CA VAL A 191 -12.18 9.75 -15.92
C VAL A 191 -12.09 10.19 -17.38
N ILE A 192 -13.22 10.23 -18.08
CA ILE A 192 -13.29 10.69 -19.48
C ILE A 192 -12.86 12.16 -19.56
N ALA A 193 -13.40 13.02 -18.70
CA ALA A 193 -13.05 14.44 -18.64
C ALA A 193 -11.59 14.68 -18.25
N ALA A 194 -11.05 13.85 -17.35
CA ALA A 194 -9.65 13.90 -16.96
C ALA A 194 -8.70 13.48 -18.07
N ALA A 195 -9.14 12.76 -19.10
CA ALA A 195 -8.37 12.36 -20.27
C ALA A 195 -6.94 11.88 -19.93
N PRO A 196 -6.77 10.83 -19.11
CA PRO A 196 -5.45 10.35 -18.74
C PRO A 196 -4.66 9.78 -19.92
N ASP A 197 -3.34 10.01 -19.93
CA ASP A 197 -2.42 9.40 -20.90
C ASP A 197 -2.14 7.93 -20.57
N VAL A 198 -2.26 7.56 -19.28
CA VAL A 198 -1.97 6.23 -18.72
C VAL A 198 -3.03 5.88 -17.68
N ILE A 199 -3.46 4.62 -17.70
CA ILE A 199 -4.26 4.03 -16.62
C ILE A 199 -3.45 2.93 -15.97
N VAL A 200 -3.26 3.01 -14.64
CA VAL A 200 -2.60 1.98 -13.83
C VAL A 200 -3.65 1.38 -12.90
N GLY A 201 -3.95 0.10 -13.08
CA GLY A 201 -4.86 -0.61 -12.19
C GLY A 201 -4.13 -1.43 -11.14
N SER A 202 -4.67 -1.44 -9.93
CA SER A 202 -4.16 -2.23 -8.81
C SER A 202 -5.33 -2.73 -7.95
N TRP A 203 -6.06 -3.69 -8.48
CA TRP A 203 -7.26 -4.20 -7.81
C TRP A 203 -6.90 -5.19 -6.71
N CYS A 204 -7.31 -4.90 -5.48
CA CYS A 204 -6.99 -5.74 -4.33
C CYS A 204 -7.68 -7.12 -4.44
N GLY A 205 -6.88 -8.18 -4.42
CA GLY A 205 -7.39 -9.56 -4.44
C GLY A 205 -7.88 -10.07 -5.80
N LYS A 206 -7.88 -9.25 -6.86
CA LYS A 206 -8.25 -9.66 -8.22
C LYS A 206 -7.31 -9.10 -9.28
N LYS A 207 -7.27 -9.76 -10.44
CA LYS A 207 -6.43 -9.36 -11.56
C LYS A 207 -7.03 -8.14 -12.27
N PHE A 208 -6.21 -7.15 -12.57
CA PHE A 208 -6.56 -6.07 -13.49
C PHE A 208 -6.71 -6.63 -14.92
N VAL A 209 -7.80 -6.23 -15.59
CA VAL A 209 -8.11 -6.70 -16.95
C VAL A 209 -8.25 -5.49 -17.87
N PRO A 210 -7.20 -5.11 -18.63
CA PRO A 210 -7.22 -3.94 -19.52
C PRO A 210 -8.42 -3.89 -20.46
N ALA A 211 -8.81 -5.04 -21.04
CA ALA A 211 -9.94 -5.11 -21.95
C ALA A 211 -11.28 -4.74 -21.29
N ARG A 212 -11.48 -5.05 -20.01
CA ARG A 212 -12.68 -4.64 -19.25
C ARG A 212 -12.72 -3.13 -19.05
N VAL A 213 -11.56 -2.52 -18.77
CA VAL A 213 -11.46 -1.07 -18.60
C VAL A 213 -11.72 -0.35 -19.93
N ALA A 214 -11.09 -0.83 -21.02
CA ALA A 214 -11.27 -0.26 -22.35
C ALA A 214 -12.72 -0.37 -22.88
N ALA A 215 -13.44 -1.42 -22.48
CA ALA A 215 -14.84 -1.66 -22.89
C ALA A 215 -15.87 -0.84 -22.09
N ARG A 216 -15.47 -0.04 -21.10
CA ARG A 216 -16.40 0.80 -20.33
C ARG A 216 -17.06 1.84 -21.25
N PRO A 217 -18.35 2.15 -21.04
CA PRO A 217 -19.03 3.19 -21.81
C PRO A 217 -18.26 4.52 -21.80
N GLY A 218 -18.01 5.09 -22.97
CA GLY A 218 -17.30 6.36 -23.14
C GLY A 218 -15.78 6.29 -23.11
N PHE A 219 -15.16 5.17 -22.68
CA PHE A 219 -13.69 5.08 -22.54
C PHE A 219 -12.94 4.96 -23.87
N ALA A 220 -13.60 4.63 -24.97
CA ALA A 220 -12.97 4.55 -26.29
C ALA A 220 -12.27 5.87 -26.72
N GLY A 221 -12.74 7.03 -26.20
CA GLY A 221 -12.14 8.35 -26.44
C GLY A 221 -11.00 8.71 -25.49
N VAL A 222 -10.74 7.93 -24.43
CA VAL A 222 -9.70 8.22 -23.45
C VAL A 222 -8.32 7.95 -24.07
N PRO A 223 -7.36 8.90 -23.99
CA PRO A 223 -6.03 8.74 -24.59
C PRO A 223 -5.30 7.47 -24.20
N ALA A 224 -5.38 7.09 -22.91
CA ALA A 224 -4.80 5.84 -22.42
C ALA A 224 -5.35 4.59 -23.10
N VAL A 225 -6.65 4.57 -23.40
CA VAL A 225 -7.31 3.45 -24.09
C VAL A 225 -6.91 3.42 -25.57
N GLN A 226 -6.91 4.56 -26.23
CA GLN A 226 -6.49 4.68 -27.64
C GLN A 226 -5.06 4.23 -27.87
N ARG A 227 -4.15 4.51 -26.92
CA ARG A 227 -2.74 4.15 -26.97
C ARG A 227 -2.44 2.79 -26.36
N GLN A 228 -3.44 2.07 -25.84
CA GLN A 228 -3.29 0.81 -25.10
C GLN A 228 -2.36 0.95 -23.87
N ALA A 229 -2.29 2.13 -23.27
CA ALA A 229 -1.47 2.45 -22.10
C ALA A 229 -2.21 2.10 -20.80
N LEU A 230 -2.58 0.82 -20.65
CA LEU A 230 -3.28 0.25 -19.49
C LEU A 230 -2.39 -0.81 -18.85
N TYR A 231 -1.93 -0.56 -17.63
CA TYR A 231 -0.93 -1.37 -16.94
C TYR A 231 -1.45 -1.87 -15.59
N GLU A 232 -0.92 -2.99 -15.12
CA GLU A 232 -1.16 -3.51 -13.77
C GLU A 232 0.07 -3.33 -12.88
N ILE A 233 -0.13 -2.79 -11.67
CA ILE A 233 0.80 -2.98 -10.56
C ILE A 233 0.04 -3.75 -9.49
N LYS A 234 0.54 -4.93 -9.11
CA LYS A 234 -0.16 -5.79 -8.14
C LYS A 234 -0.26 -5.13 -6.77
N SER A 235 -1.42 -5.29 -6.11
CA SER A 235 -1.73 -4.67 -4.83
C SER A 235 -0.68 -4.90 -3.72
N PRO A 236 -0.05 -6.08 -3.55
CA PRO A 236 1.00 -6.26 -2.56
C PRO A 236 2.26 -5.42 -2.80
N ILE A 237 2.40 -4.82 -3.99
CA ILE A 237 3.55 -3.99 -4.34
C ILE A 237 3.29 -2.51 -4.01
N ILE A 238 2.07 -2.00 -4.24
CA ILE A 238 1.83 -0.55 -4.19
C ILE A 238 0.71 -0.11 -3.25
N LEU A 239 -0.25 -0.99 -2.96
CA LEU A 239 -1.38 -0.67 -2.07
C LEU A 239 -1.12 -0.98 -0.60
N GLN A 240 0.05 -1.52 -0.27
CA GLN A 240 0.48 -1.69 1.11
C GLN A 240 1.29 -0.45 1.53
N PRO A 241 0.85 0.30 2.57
CA PRO A 241 1.54 1.52 2.98
C PRO A 241 2.83 1.20 3.77
N GLY A 242 3.79 0.65 3.08
CA GLY A 242 5.04 0.16 3.63
C GLY A 242 6.21 0.18 2.63
N PRO A 243 7.30 -0.52 2.94
CA PRO A 243 8.53 -0.50 2.15
C PRO A 243 8.35 -0.85 0.67
N ALA A 244 7.52 -1.85 0.35
CA ALA A 244 7.27 -2.28 -1.04
C ALA A 244 6.77 -1.13 -1.93
N ALA A 245 5.87 -0.28 -1.42
CA ALA A 245 5.35 0.85 -2.18
C ALA A 245 6.47 1.85 -2.53
N LEU A 246 7.40 2.09 -1.58
CA LEU A 246 8.50 3.04 -1.74
C LEU A 246 9.69 2.49 -2.56
N THR A 247 9.68 1.19 -2.84
CA THR A 247 10.73 0.50 -3.62
C THR A 247 10.17 -0.01 -4.94
N ASP A 248 9.70 -1.26 -4.99
CA ASP A 248 9.18 -1.90 -6.19
C ASP A 248 8.00 -1.14 -6.79
N GLY A 249 7.12 -0.54 -5.95
CA GLY A 249 5.98 0.27 -6.38
C GLY A 249 6.43 1.50 -7.16
N LEU A 250 7.38 2.25 -6.62
CA LEU A 250 7.98 3.41 -7.28
C LEU A 250 8.67 3.01 -8.58
N ASP A 251 9.46 1.93 -8.58
CA ASP A 251 10.17 1.48 -9.78
C ASP A 251 9.23 1.07 -10.91
N ARG A 252 8.12 0.40 -10.57
CA ARG A 252 7.07 0.06 -11.55
C ARG A 252 6.40 1.30 -12.11
N LEU A 253 6.05 2.28 -11.27
CA LEU A 253 5.48 3.55 -11.75
C LEU A 253 6.46 4.27 -12.69
N ARG A 254 7.73 4.38 -12.33
CA ARG A 254 8.76 5.01 -13.17
C ARG A 254 8.90 4.31 -14.53
N THR A 255 8.92 2.97 -14.52
CA THR A 255 8.97 2.18 -15.76
C THR A 255 7.78 2.48 -16.67
N ILE A 256 6.56 2.47 -16.10
CA ILE A 256 5.32 2.75 -16.86
C ILE A 256 5.32 4.19 -17.40
N ILE A 257 5.64 5.17 -16.56
CA ILE A 257 5.64 6.59 -16.94
C ILE A 257 6.67 6.86 -18.04
N ALA A 258 7.83 6.22 -17.99
CA ALA A 258 8.87 6.35 -19.02
C ALA A 258 8.44 5.83 -20.40
N THR A 259 7.46 4.91 -20.49
CA THR A 259 6.95 4.42 -21.79
C THR A 259 6.00 5.41 -22.49
N CYS A 260 5.66 6.53 -21.86
CA CYS A 260 4.65 7.48 -22.34
C CYS A 260 5.26 8.75 -22.97
N HIS A 261 6.52 8.70 -23.33
CA HIS A 261 7.26 9.80 -23.96
C HIS A 261 7.23 9.75 -25.49
#